data_1003998f2d6cb3ee47af0f8cddcab272
#
_entry.id   1003998f2d6cb3ee47af0f8cddcab272
#
_cell.length_a   1.000
_cell.length_b   1.000
_cell.length_c   1.000
_cell.angle_alpha   90.00
_cell.angle_beta   90.00
_cell.angle_gamma   90.00
#
_symmetry.space_group_name_H-M   'P 1'
#
loop_
_entity.id
_entity.type
_entity.pdbx_description
1 polymer ?
#
loop_
_entity_poly.entity_id
_entity_poly.type
_entity_poly.pdbx_seq_one_letter_code
_entity_poly.pdbx_strand_id
1 'polypeptide(L)'
;CAVAALACGPQTPAGLVGELGPHASAATAQQAGKRGDIVVVTVPLKDLEDVPVAPLAGKVVIDTMNYYPERDGHIAALDDGTTTTSEMTAAHLPQSKVVKAFNSIYAAEIGSTARPKGDPERRTLPIAGDDAQAKKVVADLIESFGFDVLDAGPLHEGFRFQNGTPAYCMSAGRAELEKLLAQA
;
A
#
# COMPACT_ATOMS: atom_id res chain seq x y z
N CYS A 1 2.88 -6.22 -17.85
CA CYS A 1 2.18 -5.75 -16.65
C CYS A 1 1.11 -4.76 -17.08
N ALA A 2 -0.15 -5.01 -16.72
CA ALA A 2 -1.20 -4.03 -16.88
C ALA A 2 -1.31 -3.23 -15.57
N VAL A 3 -1.08 -1.93 -15.64
CA VAL A 3 -1.37 -1.03 -14.53
C VAL A 3 -2.79 -0.52 -14.75
N ALA A 4 -3.67 -0.83 -13.83
CA ALA A 4 -5.00 -0.27 -13.82
C ALA A 4 -5.07 0.73 -12.66
N ALA A 5 -5.33 1.98 -12.97
CA ALA A 5 -5.53 3.03 -11.99
C ALA A 5 -7.02 3.29 -11.84
N LEU A 6 -7.51 3.25 -10.60
CA LEU A 6 -8.79 3.81 -10.24
C LEU A 6 -8.55 5.24 -9.75
N ALA A 7 -9.11 6.21 -10.44
CA ALA A 7 -9.15 7.58 -9.97
C ALA A 7 -10.61 8.01 -9.76
N CYS A 8 -10.83 8.93 -8.83
CA CYS A 8 -12.13 9.47 -8.48
C CYS A 8 -12.82 10.28 -9.60
N GLY A 9 -12.66 9.89 -10.87
CA GLY A 9 -13.33 10.52 -12.01
C GLY A 9 -12.86 9.98 -13.36
N PRO A 10 -13.72 10.00 -14.39
CA PRO A 10 -13.44 9.39 -15.69
C PRO A 10 -12.38 10.12 -16.53
N GLN A 11 -11.95 11.32 -16.14
CA GLN A 11 -11.00 12.14 -16.91
C GLN A 11 -9.52 11.97 -16.48
N THR A 12 -9.27 11.53 -15.24
CA THR A 12 -7.93 11.39 -14.69
C THR A 12 -7.12 10.22 -15.31
N PRO A 13 -7.71 9.05 -15.63
CA PRO A 13 -6.97 7.94 -16.22
C PRO A 13 -6.43 8.20 -17.62
N ALA A 14 -7.11 9.01 -18.43
CA ALA A 14 -6.72 9.22 -19.84
C ALA A 14 -5.38 9.97 -19.99
N GLY A 15 -5.14 10.97 -19.14
CA GLY A 15 -3.86 11.70 -19.12
C GLY A 15 -2.72 10.79 -18.67
N LEU A 16 -2.89 10.08 -17.58
CA LEU A 16 -1.89 9.14 -17.05
C LEU A 16 -1.58 8.00 -18.02
N VAL A 17 -2.58 7.45 -18.72
CA VAL A 17 -2.37 6.43 -19.75
C VAL A 17 -1.53 6.97 -20.91
N GLY A 18 -1.75 8.24 -21.30
CA GLY A 18 -0.94 8.89 -22.33
C GLY A 18 0.54 9.03 -21.95
N GLU A 19 0.81 9.35 -20.68
CA GLU A 19 2.18 9.47 -20.15
C GLU A 19 2.87 8.11 -19.98
N LEU A 20 2.15 7.08 -19.50
CA LEU A 20 2.67 5.73 -19.25
C LEU A 20 2.78 4.87 -20.52
N GLY A 21 2.16 5.29 -21.63
CA GLY A 21 2.27 4.64 -22.93
C GLY A 21 1.56 3.27 -23.02
N PRO A 22 2.00 2.38 -23.92
CA PRO A 22 1.27 1.17 -24.31
C PRO A 22 1.15 0.10 -23.20
N HIS A 23 1.87 0.26 -22.09
CA HIS A 23 1.83 -0.65 -20.96
C HIS A 23 0.73 -0.29 -19.93
N ALA A 24 0.05 0.85 -20.13
CA ALA A 24 -1.03 1.31 -19.27
C ALA A 24 -2.37 1.29 -19.99
N SER A 25 -3.44 1.02 -19.25
CA SER A 25 -4.81 1.14 -19.76
C SER A 25 -5.75 1.62 -18.66
N ALA A 26 -6.68 2.51 -19.01
CA ALA A 26 -7.78 2.88 -18.15
C ALA A 26 -8.82 1.75 -18.09
N ALA A 27 -9.35 1.49 -16.89
CA ALA A 27 -10.36 0.48 -16.68
C ALA A 27 -11.23 0.84 -15.47
N THR A 28 -12.41 0.22 -15.36
CA THR A 28 -13.16 0.28 -14.10
C THR A 28 -12.45 -0.52 -13.02
N ALA A 29 -12.74 -0.27 -11.73
CA ALA A 29 -12.18 -1.04 -10.62
C ALA A 29 -12.37 -2.55 -10.78
N GLN A 30 -13.55 -2.96 -11.21
CA GLN A 30 -13.86 -4.35 -11.54
C GLN A 30 -12.95 -4.94 -12.62
N GLN A 31 -12.74 -4.19 -13.70
CA GLN A 31 -11.90 -4.64 -14.82
C GLN A 31 -10.42 -4.64 -14.43
N ALA A 32 -9.97 -3.63 -13.68
CA ALA A 32 -8.63 -3.53 -13.15
C ALA A 32 -8.32 -4.70 -12.22
N GLY A 33 -9.20 -4.95 -11.27
CA GLY A 33 -9.10 -6.08 -10.35
C GLY A 33 -9.05 -7.44 -11.05
N LYS A 34 -9.81 -7.64 -12.13
CA LYS A 34 -9.77 -8.89 -12.92
C LYS A 34 -8.43 -9.08 -13.65
N ARG A 35 -7.82 -8.02 -14.18
CA ARG A 35 -6.62 -8.08 -15.03
C ARG A 35 -5.32 -8.13 -14.22
N GLY A 36 -5.27 -7.47 -13.08
CA GLY A 36 -4.06 -7.38 -12.26
C GLY A 36 -3.74 -8.71 -11.56
N ASP A 37 -2.48 -9.13 -11.58
CA ASP A 37 -1.97 -10.22 -10.75
C ASP A 37 -1.73 -9.72 -9.31
N ILE A 38 -1.27 -8.48 -9.18
CA ILE A 38 -1.16 -7.73 -7.94
C ILE A 38 -2.08 -6.51 -8.07
N VAL A 39 -2.87 -6.24 -7.05
CA VAL A 39 -3.79 -5.10 -7.04
C VAL A 39 -3.35 -4.11 -5.96
N VAL A 40 -3.21 -2.84 -6.32
CA VAL A 40 -2.92 -1.77 -5.37
C VAL A 40 -4.22 -1.03 -5.06
N VAL A 41 -4.59 -0.98 -3.78
CA VAL A 41 -5.73 -0.21 -3.29
C VAL A 41 -5.20 1.08 -2.67
N THR A 42 -5.54 2.20 -3.32
CA THR A 42 -5.07 3.54 -2.95
C THR A 42 -6.21 4.55 -3.09
N VAL A 43 -7.25 4.36 -2.30
CA VAL A 43 -8.43 5.23 -2.21
C VAL A 43 -8.51 5.86 -0.81
N PRO A 44 -9.27 6.95 -0.60
CA PRO A 44 -9.62 7.37 0.74
C PRO A 44 -10.27 6.22 1.53
N LEU A 45 -9.95 6.08 2.82
CA LEU A 45 -10.44 4.95 3.61
C LEU A 45 -11.98 4.87 3.65
N LYS A 46 -12.64 6.03 3.66
CA LYS A 46 -14.12 6.12 3.60
C LYS A 46 -14.73 5.47 2.36
N ASP A 47 -13.95 5.31 1.29
CA ASP A 47 -14.38 4.73 0.01
C ASP A 47 -14.00 3.23 -0.10
N LEU A 48 -13.58 2.60 1.02
CA LEU A 48 -13.18 1.18 1.04
C LEU A 48 -14.31 0.25 0.58
N GLU A 49 -15.55 0.54 0.95
CA GLU A 49 -16.72 -0.27 0.57
C GLU A 49 -16.99 -0.29 -0.94
N ASP A 50 -16.46 0.70 -1.69
CA ASP A 50 -16.56 0.75 -3.16
C ASP A 50 -15.52 -0.14 -3.85
N VAL A 51 -14.55 -0.68 -3.12
CA VAL A 51 -13.56 -1.59 -3.67
C VAL A 51 -14.21 -2.94 -3.97
N PRO A 52 -14.18 -3.42 -5.23
CA PRO A 52 -14.89 -4.63 -5.61
C PRO A 52 -14.24 -5.89 -5.02
N VAL A 53 -14.99 -6.69 -4.28
CA VAL A 53 -14.51 -7.89 -3.59
C VAL A 53 -14.21 -9.05 -4.55
N ALA A 54 -15.20 -9.42 -5.38
CA ALA A 54 -15.13 -10.63 -6.20
C ALA A 54 -13.91 -10.71 -7.15
N PRO A 55 -13.51 -9.63 -7.87
CA PRO A 55 -12.37 -9.70 -8.78
C PRO A 55 -11.00 -9.76 -8.08
N LEU A 56 -10.95 -9.52 -6.76
CA LEU A 56 -9.72 -9.54 -5.96
C LEU A 56 -9.52 -10.87 -5.21
N ALA A 57 -10.49 -11.76 -5.25
CA ALA A 57 -10.41 -13.07 -4.59
C ALA A 57 -9.16 -13.86 -5.02
N GLY A 58 -8.39 -14.36 -4.06
CA GLY A 58 -7.14 -15.11 -4.26
C GLY A 58 -5.92 -14.26 -4.64
N LYS A 59 -6.07 -12.94 -4.82
CA LYS A 59 -4.98 -12.07 -5.25
C LYS A 59 -4.20 -11.47 -4.10
N VAL A 60 -2.96 -11.07 -4.40
CA VAL A 60 -2.17 -10.19 -3.54
C VAL A 60 -2.71 -8.77 -3.70
N VAL A 61 -3.12 -8.18 -2.58
CA VAL A 61 -3.62 -6.81 -2.51
C VAL A 61 -2.67 -5.97 -1.67
N ILE A 62 -2.09 -4.95 -2.27
CA ILE A 62 -1.28 -3.95 -1.56
C ILE A 62 -2.22 -2.87 -1.05
N ASP A 63 -2.30 -2.71 0.26
CA ASP A 63 -3.02 -1.62 0.92
C ASP A 63 -2.08 -0.46 1.21
N THR A 64 -2.32 0.67 0.55
CA THR A 64 -1.55 1.91 0.76
C THR A 64 -2.33 2.95 1.56
N MET A 65 -3.53 2.62 2.04
CA MET A 65 -4.41 3.57 2.68
C MET A 65 -3.91 4.00 4.06
N ASN A 66 -4.24 5.22 4.43
CA ASN A 66 -4.07 5.76 5.76
C ASN A 66 -5.39 6.37 6.23
N TYR A 67 -5.61 6.36 7.52
CA TYR A 67 -6.77 6.96 8.15
C TYR A 67 -6.49 8.42 8.51
N TYR A 68 -7.39 9.30 8.07
CA TYR A 68 -7.39 10.73 8.39
C TYR A 68 -8.82 11.12 8.82
N PRO A 69 -9.10 11.30 10.14
CA PRO A 69 -10.46 11.59 10.63
C PRO A 69 -11.11 12.79 9.95
N GLU A 70 -10.33 13.80 9.59
CA GLU A 70 -10.82 15.03 8.92
C GLU A 70 -11.35 14.75 7.52
N ARG A 71 -10.85 13.69 6.84
CA ARG A 71 -11.25 13.29 5.50
C ARG A 71 -12.27 12.15 5.52
N ASP A 72 -12.06 11.17 6.40
CA ASP A 72 -12.74 9.88 6.38
C ASP A 72 -13.93 9.85 7.38
N GLY A 73 -14.01 10.84 8.29
CA GLY A 73 -14.88 10.80 9.45
C GLY A 73 -14.28 9.96 10.58
N HIS A 74 -14.86 10.10 11.78
CA HIS A 74 -14.41 9.32 12.94
C HIS A 74 -14.87 7.87 12.85
N ILE A 75 -13.93 6.94 12.97
CA ILE A 75 -14.15 5.48 13.00
C ILE A 75 -13.68 4.99 14.36
N ALA A 76 -14.62 4.70 15.27
CA ALA A 76 -14.35 4.41 16.66
C ALA A 76 -13.26 3.34 16.87
N ALA A 77 -13.31 2.25 16.10
CA ALA A 77 -12.34 1.16 16.19
C ALA A 77 -10.91 1.53 15.74
N LEU A 78 -10.75 2.58 14.91
CA LEU A 78 -9.45 3.13 14.56
C LEU A 78 -8.99 4.19 15.56
N ASP A 79 -9.94 4.99 16.08
CA ASP A 79 -9.67 6.04 17.06
C ASP A 79 -9.21 5.44 18.41
N ASP A 80 -9.75 4.28 18.80
CA ASP A 80 -9.38 3.56 20.02
C ASP A 80 -8.29 2.50 19.84
N GLY A 81 -7.81 2.29 18.60
CA GLY A 81 -6.72 1.37 18.27
C GLY A 81 -7.09 -0.11 18.34
N THR A 82 -8.38 -0.47 18.35
CA THR A 82 -8.81 -1.88 18.35
C THR A 82 -8.66 -2.58 17.01
N THR A 83 -8.46 -1.85 15.93
CA THR A 83 -8.16 -2.37 14.59
C THR A 83 -7.22 -1.42 13.83
N THR A 84 -6.75 -1.86 12.68
CA THR A 84 -5.96 -1.06 11.75
C THR A 84 -6.68 -0.88 10.42
N THR A 85 -6.27 0.10 9.61
CA THR A 85 -6.83 0.28 8.25
C THR A 85 -6.70 -0.97 7.41
N SER A 86 -5.57 -1.68 7.54
CA SER A 86 -5.32 -2.90 6.75
C SER A 86 -6.09 -4.11 7.23
N GLU A 87 -6.39 -4.21 8.52
CA GLU A 87 -7.32 -5.22 9.04
C GLU A 87 -8.75 -4.97 8.55
N MET A 88 -9.19 -3.69 8.48
CA MET A 88 -10.47 -3.34 7.86
C MET A 88 -10.48 -3.73 6.37
N THR A 89 -9.39 -3.47 5.65
CA THR A 89 -9.24 -3.89 4.25
C THR A 89 -9.32 -5.40 4.11
N ALA A 90 -8.67 -6.16 4.98
CA ALA A 90 -8.71 -7.62 4.97
C ALA A 90 -10.11 -8.16 5.31
N ALA A 91 -10.83 -7.52 6.23
CA ALA A 91 -12.21 -7.86 6.54
C ALA A 91 -13.16 -7.61 5.36
N HIS A 92 -12.98 -6.51 4.63
CA HIS A 92 -13.72 -6.22 3.40
C HIS A 92 -13.36 -7.17 2.25
N LEU A 93 -12.10 -7.62 2.18
CA LEU A 93 -11.56 -8.49 1.12
C LEU A 93 -11.15 -9.88 1.66
N PRO A 94 -12.08 -10.68 2.24
CA PRO A 94 -11.74 -11.85 3.05
C PRO A 94 -11.09 -13.00 2.28
N GLN A 95 -11.13 -12.97 0.95
CA GLN A 95 -10.48 -13.96 0.09
C GLN A 95 -9.20 -13.45 -0.56
N SER A 96 -8.77 -12.22 -0.25
CA SER A 96 -7.53 -11.63 -0.76
C SER A 96 -6.42 -11.78 0.25
N LYS A 97 -5.17 -11.69 -0.21
CA LYS A 97 -3.97 -11.69 0.62
C LYS A 97 -3.49 -10.25 0.75
N VAL A 98 -3.95 -9.57 1.81
CA VAL A 98 -3.66 -8.16 2.03
C VAL A 98 -2.27 -7.99 2.62
N VAL A 99 -1.51 -7.06 2.05
CA VAL A 99 -0.21 -6.61 2.56
C VAL A 99 -0.24 -5.09 2.63
N LYS A 100 -0.01 -4.53 3.84
CA LYS A 100 0.20 -3.10 4.00
C LYS A 100 1.59 -2.73 3.52
N ALA A 101 1.66 -1.81 2.56
CA ALA A 101 2.92 -1.30 2.02
C ALA A 101 2.70 0.05 1.30
N PHE A 102 3.77 0.81 1.09
CA PHE A 102 3.77 2.12 0.42
C PHE A 102 2.91 3.22 1.08
N ASN A 103 2.27 2.95 2.19
CA ASN A 103 1.50 3.96 2.94
C ASN A 103 2.38 4.99 3.65
N SER A 104 3.66 4.67 3.88
CA SER A 104 4.65 5.49 4.61
C SER A 104 5.74 6.09 3.71
N ILE A 105 5.45 6.31 2.45
CA ILE A 105 6.28 7.05 1.50
C ILE A 105 5.40 7.99 0.67
N TYR A 106 5.85 9.20 0.41
CA TYR A 106 5.14 10.10 -0.50
C TYR A 106 5.23 9.58 -1.94
N ALA A 107 4.11 9.63 -2.67
CA ALA A 107 4.04 9.12 -4.06
C ALA A 107 5.12 9.72 -4.97
N ALA A 108 5.42 11.02 -4.83
CA ALA A 108 6.47 11.70 -5.58
C ALA A 108 7.89 11.18 -5.29
N GLU A 109 8.10 10.57 -4.12
CA GLU A 109 9.40 10.05 -3.70
C GLU A 109 9.68 8.65 -4.26
N ILE A 110 8.65 7.88 -4.64
CA ILE A 110 8.83 6.51 -5.17
C ILE A 110 9.76 6.50 -6.38
N GLY A 111 9.60 7.45 -7.30
CA GLY A 111 10.47 7.54 -8.49
C GLY A 111 11.77 8.32 -8.27
N SER A 112 11.78 9.27 -7.32
CA SER A 112 12.90 10.21 -7.15
C SER A 112 13.95 9.77 -6.13
N THR A 113 13.58 8.91 -5.17
CA THR A 113 14.49 8.45 -4.09
C THR A 113 14.95 7.01 -4.24
N ALA A 114 14.60 6.35 -5.34
CA ALA A 114 15.08 5.01 -5.66
C ALA A 114 16.62 4.95 -5.75
N ARG A 115 17.23 3.90 -5.19
CA ARG A 115 18.68 3.69 -5.19
C ARG A 115 19.02 2.23 -5.54
N PRO A 116 20.18 1.97 -6.14
CA PRO A 116 20.63 0.62 -6.41
C PRO A 116 20.88 -0.17 -5.11
N LYS A 117 20.85 -1.50 -5.21
CA LYS A 117 21.13 -2.37 -4.07
C LYS A 117 22.58 -2.15 -3.56
N GLY A 118 22.70 -1.99 -2.25
CA GLY A 118 23.99 -1.74 -1.59
C GLY A 118 24.34 -0.25 -1.44
N ASP A 119 23.54 0.66 -1.96
CA ASP A 119 23.72 2.10 -1.72
C ASP A 119 23.43 2.40 -0.24
N PRO A 120 24.33 3.11 0.49
CA PRO A 120 24.13 3.43 1.91
C PRO A 120 22.93 4.35 2.18
N GLU A 121 22.49 5.10 1.17
CA GLU A 121 21.31 5.98 1.26
C GLU A 121 20.02 5.29 0.78
N ARG A 122 20.08 3.97 0.48
CA ARG A 122 18.92 3.24 0.04
C ARG A 122 17.90 3.13 1.18
N ARG A 123 16.73 3.75 0.95
CA ARG A 123 15.65 3.79 1.92
C ARG A 123 15.04 2.39 2.11
N THR A 124 14.67 2.06 3.35
CA THR A 124 13.93 0.86 3.70
C THR A 124 12.45 1.19 3.89
N LEU A 125 11.57 0.40 3.26
CA LEU A 125 10.13 0.54 3.42
C LEU A 125 9.58 -0.60 4.28
N PRO A 126 8.69 -0.31 5.25
CA PRO A 126 8.07 -1.32 6.08
C PRO A 126 6.92 -2.00 5.32
N ILE A 127 6.71 -3.28 5.60
CA ILE A 127 5.53 -4.04 5.18
C ILE A 127 4.94 -4.81 6.37
N ALA A 128 3.62 -5.09 6.32
CA ALA A 128 2.95 -5.98 7.26
C ALA A 128 1.91 -6.84 6.52
N GLY A 129 1.72 -8.09 6.95
CA GLY A 129 0.78 -9.00 6.32
C GLY A 129 0.82 -10.39 6.93
N ASP A 130 -0.27 -11.15 6.80
CA ASP A 130 -0.43 -12.46 7.42
C ASP A 130 0.01 -13.62 6.49
N ASP A 131 0.03 -13.41 5.17
CA ASP A 131 0.47 -14.40 4.19
C ASP A 131 1.93 -14.17 3.81
N ALA A 132 2.81 -15.09 4.18
CA ALA A 132 4.25 -14.97 3.94
C ALA A 132 4.61 -14.92 2.45
N GLN A 133 3.86 -15.63 1.58
CA GLN A 133 4.11 -15.61 0.15
C GLN A 133 3.69 -14.27 -0.47
N ALA A 134 2.58 -13.70 -0.02
CA ALA A 134 2.14 -12.37 -0.45
C ALA A 134 3.15 -11.29 -0.02
N LYS A 135 3.63 -11.34 1.24
CA LYS A 135 4.71 -10.44 1.71
C LYS A 135 5.96 -10.56 0.85
N LYS A 136 6.36 -11.79 0.47
CA LYS A 136 7.51 -11.98 -0.41
C LYS A 136 7.29 -11.33 -1.78
N VAL A 137 6.13 -11.51 -2.39
CA VAL A 137 5.80 -10.89 -3.69
C VAL A 137 5.88 -9.37 -3.62
N VAL A 138 5.35 -8.78 -2.54
CA VAL A 138 5.38 -7.33 -2.33
C VAL A 138 6.81 -6.84 -2.04
N ALA A 139 7.57 -7.59 -1.26
CA ALA A 139 8.98 -7.28 -0.99
C ALA A 139 9.81 -7.27 -2.29
N ASP A 140 9.69 -8.31 -3.12
CA ASP A 140 10.38 -8.39 -4.41
C ASP A 140 10.01 -7.19 -5.32
N LEU A 141 8.74 -6.76 -5.30
CA LEU A 141 8.28 -5.58 -6.04
C LEU A 141 8.93 -4.30 -5.51
N ILE A 142 8.94 -4.08 -4.20
CA ILE A 142 9.56 -2.91 -3.55
C ILE A 142 11.07 -2.86 -3.85
N GLU A 143 11.75 -4.01 -3.76
CA GLU A 143 13.18 -4.10 -4.08
C GLU A 143 13.45 -3.76 -5.56
N SER A 144 12.56 -4.16 -6.48
CA SER A 144 12.67 -3.83 -7.90
C SER A 144 12.50 -2.34 -8.18
N PHE A 145 11.81 -1.62 -7.31
CA PHE A 145 11.65 -0.16 -7.36
C PHE A 145 12.85 0.62 -6.77
N GLY A 146 13.81 -0.07 -6.18
CA GLY A 146 15.00 0.58 -5.64
C GLY A 146 14.95 0.88 -4.15
N PHE A 147 14.17 0.12 -3.38
CA PHE A 147 14.08 0.24 -1.91
C PHE A 147 14.43 -1.08 -1.24
N ASP A 148 14.91 -1.02 -0.01
CA ASP A 148 14.99 -2.18 0.86
C ASP A 148 13.67 -2.40 1.60
N VAL A 149 13.47 -3.60 2.15
CA VAL A 149 12.21 -3.96 2.82
C VAL A 149 12.47 -4.41 4.25
N LEU A 150 11.63 -3.96 5.17
CA LEU A 150 11.55 -4.46 6.54
C LEU A 150 10.17 -5.06 6.79
N ASP A 151 10.11 -6.36 7.03
CA ASP A 151 8.88 -7.03 7.45
C ASP A 151 8.61 -6.72 8.92
N ALA A 152 7.56 -5.94 9.18
CA ALA A 152 7.15 -5.54 10.53
C ALA A 152 6.35 -6.64 11.24
N GLY A 153 5.89 -7.68 10.52
CA GLY A 153 5.17 -8.80 11.11
C GLY A 153 3.77 -9.03 10.51
N PRO A 154 2.81 -9.52 11.31
CA PRO A 154 1.42 -9.69 10.92
C PRO A 154 0.77 -8.38 10.48
N LEU A 155 -0.41 -8.47 9.83
CA LEU A 155 -1.12 -7.32 9.28
C LEU A 155 -1.44 -6.25 10.34
N HIS A 156 -1.75 -6.69 11.57
CA HIS A 156 -1.95 -5.82 12.72
C HIS A 156 -0.77 -4.86 12.96
N GLU A 157 0.47 -5.32 12.80
CA GLU A 157 1.69 -4.50 12.99
C GLU A 157 1.77 -3.28 12.05
N GLY A 158 0.86 -3.20 11.10
CA GLY A 158 0.71 -2.04 10.20
C GLY A 158 0.46 -0.72 10.94
N PHE A 159 -0.06 -0.75 12.16
CA PHE A 159 -0.25 0.45 12.98
C PHE A 159 1.07 1.18 13.26
N ARG A 160 2.20 0.45 13.32
CA ARG A 160 3.51 1.00 13.70
C ARG A 160 4.10 1.96 12.67
N PHE A 161 3.59 1.95 11.45
CA PHE A 161 4.06 2.84 10.37
C PHE A 161 2.92 3.56 9.64
N GLN A 162 1.77 3.70 10.31
CA GLN A 162 0.66 4.53 9.84
C GLN A 162 0.85 6.01 10.18
N ASN A 163 -0.02 6.86 9.66
CA ASN A 163 -0.04 8.29 9.97
C ASN A 163 -0.01 8.54 11.49
N GLY A 164 0.82 9.49 11.92
CA GLY A 164 0.97 9.85 13.33
C GLY A 164 2.02 9.05 14.11
N THR A 165 2.67 8.04 13.50
CA THR A 165 3.74 7.26 14.15
C THR A 165 5.13 7.75 13.78
N PRO A 166 6.16 7.45 14.60
CA PRO A 166 7.54 7.85 14.32
C PRO A 166 8.10 7.34 12.98
N ALA A 167 7.65 6.16 12.52
CA ALA A 167 8.11 5.56 11.26
C ALA A 167 7.39 6.11 10.02
N TYR A 168 6.31 6.88 10.19
CA TYR A 168 5.52 7.37 9.07
C TYR A 168 6.30 8.35 8.18
N CYS A 169 6.40 8.03 6.89
CA CYS A 169 7.07 8.85 5.86
C CYS A 169 8.54 9.22 6.16
N MET A 170 9.21 8.48 7.06
CA MET A 170 10.62 8.71 7.33
C MET A 170 11.51 8.11 6.24
N SER A 171 12.50 8.90 5.78
CA SER A 171 13.54 8.40 4.89
C SER A 171 14.65 7.80 5.74
N ALA A 172 14.59 6.49 6.00
CA ALA A 172 15.48 5.78 6.91
C ALA A 172 16.02 4.50 6.29
N GLY A 173 17.26 4.13 6.63
CA GLY A 173 17.79 2.79 6.40
C GLY A 173 17.25 1.79 7.44
N ARG A 174 17.52 0.49 7.23
CA ARG A 174 16.97 -0.60 8.05
C ARG A 174 17.12 -0.39 9.57
N ALA A 175 18.34 -0.11 10.05
CA ALA A 175 18.61 -0.01 11.48
C ALA A 175 17.87 1.15 12.15
N GLU A 176 17.67 2.25 11.44
CA GLU A 176 16.93 3.40 11.95
C GLU A 176 15.42 3.12 11.91
N LEU A 177 14.93 2.51 10.83
CA LEU A 177 13.51 2.13 10.72
C LEU A 177 13.10 1.14 11.83
N GLU A 178 13.95 0.16 12.17
CA GLU A 178 13.71 -0.76 13.29
C GLU A 178 13.51 -0.03 14.63
N LYS A 179 14.33 1.00 14.90
CA LYS A 179 14.19 1.84 16.09
C LYS A 179 12.89 2.65 16.08
N LEU A 180 12.53 3.24 14.92
CA LEU A 180 11.32 4.02 14.78
C LEU A 180 10.07 3.16 14.96
N LEU A 181 10.06 1.95 14.40
CA LEU A 181 8.97 1.00 14.61
C LEU A 181 8.83 0.54 16.07
N ALA A 182 9.93 0.47 16.81
CA ALA A 182 9.90 0.09 18.22
C ALA A 182 9.35 1.19 19.16
N GLN A 183 9.10 2.40 18.65
CA GLN A 183 8.58 3.54 19.41
C GLN A 183 7.06 3.76 19.20
N ALA A 184 6.42 2.95 18.37
CA ALA A 184 5.00 3.05 18.04
C ALA A 184 4.12 2.23 18.99
#